data_4ba715cf6cc9fb579d4d6abdb9e7e9eb
#
_entry.id   4ba715cf6cc9fb579d4d6abdb9e7e9eb
#
_cell.length_a   1.000
_cell.length_b   1.000
_cell.length_c   1.000
_cell.angle_alpha   90.00
_cell.angle_beta   90.00
_cell.angle_gamma   90.00
#
_symmetry.space_group_name_H-M   'P 1'
#
loop_
_entity.id
_entity.type
_entity.pdbx_description
1 polymer ?
#
loop_
_entity_poly.entity_id
_entity_poly.type
_entity_poly.pdbx_seq_one_letter_code
_entity_poly.pdbx_strand_id
1 'polypeptide(L)'
;LSGLVGDDEHAKQLRSVVEANDVRWSVMPCSADTIVKLRVLGRSQQLIRLDFETPLDDYADESFLQYASNLIGEHDLVLLSDYAKGTLTNIEAIISACRALSTPVLVDPKGADFSRYAGATLLTPNLSEFEAVVGTCHQDDALISARARDLCDKHDFEAVLVTRSERGMTLQSREGEPLHLPALAREVF
;
A
#
# COMPACT_ATOMS: atom_id res chain seq x y z
N LEU A 1 -5.81 -6.45 10.85
CA LEU A 1 -4.73 -6.71 9.89
C LEU A 1 -4.97 -8.05 9.20
N SER A 2 -4.90 -8.06 7.87
CA SER A 2 -4.98 -9.29 7.06
C SER A 2 -3.74 -9.42 6.16
N GLY A 3 -3.37 -10.66 5.82
CA GLY A 3 -2.22 -10.97 4.98
C GLY A 3 -1.85 -12.44 5.06
N LEU A 4 -0.65 -12.79 4.56
CA LEU A 4 -0.07 -14.12 4.58
C LEU A 4 1.23 -14.12 5.42
N VAL A 5 1.43 -15.14 6.22
CA VAL A 5 2.66 -15.37 7.01
C VAL A 5 2.98 -16.85 7.04
N GLY A 6 4.22 -17.19 7.42
CA GLY A 6 4.60 -18.58 7.70
C GLY A 6 3.96 -19.12 8.99
N ASP A 7 4.04 -20.44 9.18
CA ASP A 7 3.73 -21.07 10.46
C ASP A 7 5.04 -21.21 11.29
N ASP A 8 5.57 -20.06 11.70
CA ASP A 8 6.89 -19.96 12.33
C ASP A 8 6.90 -19.01 13.56
N GLU A 9 8.06 -18.90 14.19
CA GLU A 9 8.23 -18.04 15.38
C GLU A 9 8.12 -16.55 15.05
N HIS A 10 8.50 -16.13 13.84
CA HIS A 10 8.37 -14.73 13.41
C HIS A 10 6.91 -14.33 13.26
N ALA A 11 6.06 -15.22 12.75
CA ALA A 11 4.61 -15.00 12.70
C ALA A 11 4.01 -14.84 14.10
N LYS A 12 4.43 -15.66 15.08
CA LYS A 12 3.96 -15.55 16.48
C LYS A 12 4.38 -14.23 17.11
N GLN A 13 5.64 -13.81 16.88
CA GLN A 13 6.13 -12.52 17.36
C GLN A 13 5.36 -11.36 16.74
N LEU A 14 5.14 -11.39 15.42
CA LEU A 14 4.35 -10.38 14.71
C LEU A 14 2.92 -10.31 15.28
N ARG A 15 2.26 -11.45 15.46
CA ARG A 15 0.93 -11.52 16.05
C ARG A 15 0.88 -10.88 17.43
N SER A 16 1.85 -11.18 18.28
CA SER A 16 1.95 -10.63 19.63
C SER A 16 2.04 -9.09 19.62
N VAL A 17 2.82 -8.53 18.69
CA VAL A 17 2.97 -7.07 18.53
C VAL A 17 1.66 -6.45 18.00
N VAL A 18 1.03 -7.06 17.02
CA VAL A 18 -0.24 -6.58 16.42
C VAL A 18 -1.35 -6.55 17.48
N GLU A 19 -1.54 -7.64 18.21
CA GLU A 19 -2.57 -7.76 19.24
C GLU A 19 -2.30 -6.82 20.44
N ALA A 20 -1.03 -6.59 20.80
CA ALA A 20 -0.65 -5.64 21.85
C ALA A 20 -0.95 -4.17 21.49
N ASN A 21 -1.20 -3.87 20.22
CA ASN A 21 -1.64 -2.54 19.73
C ASN A 21 -3.13 -2.50 19.40
N ASP A 22 -3.94 -3.37 19.99
CA ASP A 22 -5.39 -3.45 19.80
C ASP A 22 -5.81 -3.66 18.34
N VAL A 23 -4.97 -4.28 17.51
CA VAL A 23 -5.27 -4.61 16.12
C VAL A 23 -5.68 -6.07 16.02
N ARG A 24 -6.88 -6.33 15.45
CA ARG A 24 -7.35 -7.69 15.24
C ARG A 24 -6.44 -8.44 14.25
N TRP A 25 -5.98 -9.61 14.67
CA TRP A 25 -5.21 -10.53 13.84
C TRP A 25 -6.14 -11.36 12.95
N SER A 26 -6.13 -11.11 11.64
CA SER A 26 -6.89 -11.84 10.62
C SER A 26 -5.97 -12.31 9.50
N VAL A 27 -4.82 -12.89 9.87
CA VAL A 27 -3.75 -13.29 8.94
C VAL A 27 -3.82 -14.80 8.74
N MET A 28 -3.67 -15.27 7.50
CA MET A 28 -3.67 -16.68 7.15
C MET A 28 -2.23 -17.23 7.15
N PRO A 29 -1.99 -18.40 7.75
CA PRO A 29 -0.71 -19.07 7.63
C PRO A 29 -0.56 -19.75 6.26
N CYS A 30 0.66 -19.78 5.75
CA CYS A 30 1.05 -20.53 4.55
C CYS A 30 2.33 -21.35 4.83
N SER A 31 2.75 -22.18 3.86
CA SER A 31 3.97 -23.00 4.03
C SER A 31 5.26 -22.26 3.68
N ALA A 32 5.19 -21.00 3.22
CA ALA A 32 6.39 -20.16 3.09
C ALA A 32 6.82 -19.62 4.44
N ASP A 33 8.11 -19.27 4.57
CA ASP A 33 8.59 -18.58 5.77
C ASP A 33 8.05 -17.14 5.83
N THR A 34 7.81 -16.65 7.05
CA THR A 34 7.47 -15.25 7.28
C THR A 34 8.59 -14.34 6.80
N ILE A 35 8.25 -13.34 5.98
CA ILE A 35 9.24 -12.37 5.47
C ILE A 35 9.87 -11.58 6.62
N VAL A 36 11.19 -11.60 6.70
CA VAL A 36 11.95 -10.92 7.76
C VAL A 36 12.94 -9.95 7.17
N LYS A 37 12.96 -8.72 7.70
CA LYS A 37 13.95 -7.68 7.38
C LYS A 37 14.76 -7.34 8.61
N LEU A 38 15.96 -7.91 8.71
CA LEU A 38 16.87 -7.72 9.82
C LEU A 38 17.81 -6.53 9.54
N ARG A 39 17.82 -5.55 10.44
CA ARG A 39 18.76 -4.43 10.39
C ARG A 39 19.74 -4.53 11.54
N VAL A 40 21.02 -4.61 11.22
CA VAL A 40 22.10 -4.57 12.20
C VAL A 40 22.58 -3.13 12.33
N LEU A 41 22.46 -2.57 13.53
CA LEU A 41 22.85 -1.20 13.86
C LEU A 41 24.12 -1.21 14.70
N GLY A 42 25.03 -0.30 14.40
CA GLY A 42 26.22 -0.04 15.21
C GLY A 42 26.39 1.46 15.42
N ARG A 43 26.45 1.92 16.66
CA ARG A 43 26.61 3.35 17.03
C ARG A 43 25.65 4.29 16.27
N SER A 44 24.36 3.92 16.22
CA SER A 44 23.29 4.66 15.53
C SER A 44 23.38 4.67 13.98
N GLN A 45 24.26 3.86 13.39
CA GLN A 45 24.34 3.68 11.93
C GLN A 45 23.91 2.26 11.55
N GLN A 46 23.16 2.15 10.42
CA GLN A 46 22.84 0.85 9.86
C GLN A 46 24.09 0.29 9.17
N LEU A 47 24.61 -0.82 9.69
CA LEU A 47 25.78 -1.50 9.15
C LEU A 47 25.40 -2.44 8.02
N ILE A 48 24.33 -3.21 8.18
CA ILE A 48 23.84 -4.17 7.20
C ILE A 48 22.33 -4.35 7.35
N ARG A 49 21.68 -4.65 6.21
CA ARG A 49 20.30 -5.16 6.16
C ARG A 49 20.32 -6.52 5.49
N LEU A 50 19.68 -7.48 6.13
CA LEU A 50 19.46 -8.82 5.59
C LEU A 50 17.97 -9.00 5.35
N ASP A 51 17.59 -9.32 4.12
CA ASP A 51 16.21 -9.54 3.72
C ASP A 51 16.03 -11.05 3.47
N PHE A 52 15.22 -11.69 4.33
CA PHE A 52 14.82 -13.09 4.18
C PHE A 52 13.42 -13.09 3.59
N GLU A 53 13.31 -13.37 2.30
CA GLU A 53 12.07 -13.20 1.54
C GLU A 53 11.84 -14.41 0.64
N THR A 54 10.64 -14.98 0.73
CA THR A 54 10.10 -15.92 -0.26
C THR A 54 8.88 -15.25 -0.88
N PRO A 55 8.74 -15.18 -2.21
CA PRO A 55 7.54 -14.66 -2.85
C PRO A 55 6.29 -15.42 -2.39
N LEU A 56 5.20 -14.69 -2.13
CA LEU A 56 3.95 -15.28 -1.63
C LEU A 56 2.88 -15.42 -2.71
N ASP A 57 3.24 -15.24 -3.98
CA ASP A 57 2.30 -15.24 -5.12
C ASP A 57 1.51 -16.54 -5.21
N ASP A 58 2.16 -17.68 -5.02
CA ASP A 58 1.55 -19.01 -5.08
C ASP A 58 0.61 -19.31 -3.89
N TYR A 59 0.68 -18.51 -2.82
CA TYR A 59 -0.12 -18.67 -1.61
C TYR A 59 -1.29 -17.69 -1.53
N ALA A 60 -1.30 -16.64 -2.34
CA ALA A 60 -2.41 -15.71 -2.48
C ALA A 60 -3.48 -16.27 -3.43
N ASP A 61 -3.91 -17.49 -3.16
CA ASP A 61 -4.85 -18.26 -3.95
C ASP A 61 -6.31 -17.82 -3.75
N GLU A 62 -7.23 -18.58 -4.33
CA GLU A 62 -8.67 -18.31 -4.22
C GLU A 62 -9.17 -18.39 -2.78
N SER A 63 -8.56 -19.22 -1.93
CA SER A 63 -8.94 -19.33 -0.52
C SER A 63 -8.60 -18.07 0.27
N PHE A 64 -7.42 -17.49 0.01
CA PHE A 64 -7.05 -16.19 0.57
C PHE A 64 -7.94 -15.06 0.04
N LEU A 65 -8.24 -15.04 -1.25
CA LEU A 65 -9.14 -14.06 -1.85
C LEU A 65 -10.54 -14.13 -1.24
N GLN A 66 -11.10 -15.33 -1.08
CA GLN A 66 -12.39 -15.53 -0.42
C GLN A 66 -12.38 -15.07 1.04
N TYR A 67 -11.31 -15.39 1.76
CA TYR A 67 -11.13 -14.95 3.15
C TYR A 67 -11.05 -13.42 3.24
N ALA A 68 -10.23 -12.78 2.41
CA ALA A 68 -10.11 -11.32 2.36
C ALA A 68 -11.45 -10.66 1.99
N SER A 69 -12.18 -11.22 1.02
CA SER A 69 -13.49 -10.71 0.59
C SER A 69 -14.53 -10.76 1.71
N ASN A 70 -14.52 -11.80 2.54
CA ASN A 70 -15.42 -11.88 3.69
C ASN A 70 -15.13 -10.79 4.73
N LEU A 71 -13.86 -10.42 4.90
CA LEU A 71 -13.47 -9.36 5.84
C LEU A 71 -13.93 -7.97 5.37
N ILE A 72 -14.00 -7.71 4.06
CA ILE A 72 -14.38 -6.41 3.50
C ILE A 72 -15.73 -5.95 4.06
N GLY A 73 -16.72 -6.84 4.08
CA GLY A 73 -18.08 -6.52 4.54
C GLY A 73 -18.20 -6.20 6.05
N GLU A 74 -17.14 -6.43 6.82
CA GLU A 74 -17.09 -6.12 8.26
C GLU A 74 -16.43 -4.76 8.56
N HIS A 75 -15.99 -4.03 7.53
CA HIS A 75 -15.18 -2.82 7.70
C HIS A 75 -15.73 -1.66 6.87
N ASP A 76 -15.59 -0.44 7.39
CA ASP A 76 -16.02 0.79 6.73
C ASP A 76 -15.05 1.26 5.64
N LEU A 77 -13.83 0.72 5.63
CA LEU A 77 -12.76 1.08 4.70
C LEU A 77 -11.72 -0.03 4.64
N VAL A 78 -11.15 -0.23 3.46
CA VAL A 78 -10.02 -1.15 3.22
C VAL A 78 -8.79 -0.36 2.83
N LEU A 79 -7.64 -0.66 3.45
CA LEU A 79 -6.33 -0.16 3.04
C LEU A 79 -5.47 -1.32 2.56
N LEU A 80 -5.04 -1.24 1.29
CA LEU A 80 -4.15 -2.20 0.65
C LEU A 80 -2.74 -1.61 0.56
N SER A 81 -1.79 -2.19 1.30
CA SER A 81 -0.39 -1.78 1.26
C SER A 81 0.40 -2.78 0.42
N ASP A 82 0.70 -2.42 -0.82
CA ASP A 82 1.40 -3.31 -1.76
C ASP A 82 2.91 -3.11 -1.65
N TYR A 83 3.62 -4.19 -1.35
CA TYR A 83 5.08 -4.26 -1.32
C TYR A 83 5.63 -5.17 -2.41
N ALA A 84 4.78 -5.63 -3.34
CA ALA A 84 5.13 -6.58 -4.39
C ALA A 84 5.79 -7.85 -3.82
N LYS A 85 5.21 -8.40 -2.73
CA LYS A 85 5.69 -9.62 -2.07
C LYS A 85 4.73 -10.81 -2.26
N GLY A 86 3.74 -10.66 -3.13
CA GLY A 86 2.84 -11.72 -3.55
C GLY A 86 1.48 -11.74 -2.83
N THR A 87 1.35 -11.25 -1.59
CA THR A 87 0.07 -11.27 -0.86
C THR A 87 -1.07 -10.57 -1.63
N LEU A 88 -0.77 -9.53 -2.40
CA LEU A 88 -1.73 -8.76 -3.20
C LEU A 88 -1.65 -9.09 -4.71
N THR A 89 -1.28 -10.31 -5.07
CA THR A 89 -1.24 -10.76 -6.48
C THR A 89 -2.60 -10.58 -7.16
N ASN A 90 -3.69 -10.87 -6.46
CA ASN A 90 -5.08 -10.74 -6.96
C ASN A 90 -5.75 -9.43 -6.52
N ILE A 91 -5.00 -8.32 -6.49
CA ILE A 91 -5.47 -7.03 -5.96
C ILE A 91 -6.68 -6.49 -6.72
N GLU A 92 -6.77 -6.71 -8.04
CA GLU A 92 -7.89 -6.31 -8.88
C GLU A 92 -9.21 -6.94 -8.40
N ALA A 93 -9.17 -8.22 -8.00
CA ALA A 93 -10.34 -8.91 -7.48
C ALA A 93 -10.77 -8.35 -6.11
N ILE A 94 -9.80 -8.01 -5.25
CA ILE A 94 -10.07 -7.38 -3.94
C ILE A 94 -10.70 -6.00 -4.13
N ILE A 95 -10.17 -5.17 -5.03
CA ILE A 95 -10.74 -3.84 -5.35
C ILE A 95 -12.15 -4.00 -5.90
N SER A 96 -12.37 -4.97 -6.79
CA SER A 96 -13.70 -5.26 -7.34
C SER A 96 -14.70 -5.66 -6.26
N ALA A 97 -14.29 -6.48 -5.28
CA ALA A 97 -15.12 -6.86 -4.14
C ALA A 97 -15.46 -5.66 -3.25
N CYS A 98 -14.49 -4.77 -2.98
CA CYS A 98 -14.73 -3.52 -2.26
C CYS A 98 -15.78 -2.64 -2.97
N ARG A 99 -15.65 -2.48 -4.29
CA ARG A 99 -16.62 -1.71 -5.09
C ARG A 99 -18.02 -2.31 -5.05
N ALA A 100 -18.13 -3.63 -5.17
CA ALA A 100 -19.42 -4.32 -5.11
C ALA A 100 -20.15 -4.11 -3.79
N LEU A 101 -19.41 -3.93 -2.69
CA LEU A 101 -19.92 -3.65 -1.36
C LEU A 101 -20.01 -2.15 -1.03
N SER A 102 -19.62 -1.27 -1.97
CA SER A 102 -19.51 0.17 -1.76
C SER A 102 -18.58 0.53 -0.59
N THR A 103 -17.56 -0.28 -0.33
CA THR A 103 -16.55 -0.06 0.69
C THR A 103 -15.38 0.71 0.06
N PRO A 104 -15.03 1.91 0.54
CA PRO A 104 -13.88 2.66 0.04
C PRO A 104 -12.59 1.86 0.17
N VAL A 105 -11.74 1.93 -0.86
CA VAL A 105 -10.45 1.24 -0.88
C VAL A 105 -9.31 2.19 -1.19
N LEU A 106 -8.37 2.27 -0.25
CA LEU A 106 -7.15 3.05 -0.36
C LEU A 106 -6.00 2.11 -0.71
N VAL A 107 -5.13 2.53 -1.61
CA VAL A 107 -3.98 1.70 -2.04
C VAL A 107 -2.69 2.49 -1.91
N ASP A 108 -1.75 1.93 -1.13
CA ASP A 108 -0.34 2.32 -1.16
C ASP A 108 0.36 1.44 -2.22
N PRO A 109 0.66 1.99 -3.41
CA PRO A 109 1.03 1.19 -4.56
C PRO A 109 2.51 0.83 -4.57
N LYS A 110 2.86 -0.22 -5.35
CA LYS A 110 4.23 -0.57 -5.68
C LYS A 110 4.42 -0.83 -7.17
N GLY A 111 5.58 -0.42 -7.68
CA GLY A 111 5.95 -0.64 -9.09
C GLY A 111 5.57 0.52 -10.00
N ALA A 112 5.64 0.26 -11.32
CA ALA A 112 5.43 1.26 -12.37
C ALA A 112 4.18 0.98 -13.23
N ASP A 113 3.26 0.15 -12.72
CA ASP A 113 1.98 -0.13 -13.37
C ASP A 113 0.83 0.06 -12.38
N PHE A 114 0.14 1.18 -12.52
CA PHE A 114 -1.02 1.51 -11.69
C PHE A 114 -2.34 0.99 -12.25
N SER A 115 -2.35 0.36 -13.42
CA SER A 115 -3.57 -0.20 -14.02
C SER A 115 -4.19 -1.30 -13.16
N ARG A 116 -3.36 -2.06 -12.44
CA ARG A 116 -3.79 -3.13 -11.53
C ARG A 116 -4.59 -2.62 -10.32
N TYR A 117 -4.51 -1.33 -10.02
CA TYR A 117 -5.26 -0.68 -8.94
C TYR A 117 -6.54 0.01 -9.41
N ALA A 118 -6.91 -0.19 -10.67
CA ALA A 118 -8.06 0.47 -11.28
C ALA A 118 -9.33 0.32 -10.43
N GLY A 119 -10.05 1.44 -10.26
CA GLY A 119 -11.25 1.51 -9.43
C GLY A 119 -11.01 1.72 -7.94
N ALA A 120 -9.76 1.92 -7.50
CA ALA A 120 -9.49 2.32 -6.12
C ALA A 120 -10.06 3.72 -5.82
N THR A 121 -10.50 3.93 -4.58
CA THR A 121 -10.96 5.26 -4.12
C THR A 121 -9.79 6.23 -4.05
N LEU A 122 -8.69 5.83 -3.44
CA LEU A 122 -7.49 6.67 -3.30
C LEU A 122 -6.23 5.85 -3.59
N LEU A 123 -5.35 6.40 -4.42
CA LEU A 123 -4.00 5.90 -4.62
C LEU A 123 -2.98 6.83 -3.95
N THR A 124 -1.99 6.27 -3.22
CA THR A 124 -1.03 7.08 -2.43
C THR A 124 0.44 6.87 -2.81
N PRO A 125 0.85 7.07 -4.08
CA PRO A 125 2.22 6.89 -4.49
C PRO A 125 3.15 7.95 -3.88
N ASN A 126 4.41 7.60 -3.66
CA ASN A 126 5.44 8.61 -3.51
C ASN A 126 5.80 9.23 -4.88
N LEU A 127 6.50 10.38 -4.86
CA LEU A 127 6.84 11.11 -6.09
C LEU A 127 7.62 10.25 -7.09
N SER A 128 8.55 9.42 -6.61
CA SER A 128 9.34 8.54 -7.49
C SER A 128 8.48 7.46 -8.17
N GLU A 129 7.56 6.84 -7.43
CA GLU A 129 6.61 5.85 -7.97
C GLU A 129 5.64 6.52 -8.95
N PHE A 130 5.16 7.71 -8.61
CA PHE A 130 4.30 8.50 -9.49
C PHE A 130 5.02 8.85 -10.81
N GLU A 131 6.23 9.42 -10.74
CA GLU A 131 7.01 9.79 -11.91
C GLU A 131 7.45 8.60 -12.77
N ALA A 132 7.62 7.42 -12.17
CA ALA A 132 7.88 6.19 -12.93
C ALA A 132 6.74 5.81 -13.88
N VAL A 133 5.50 6.18 -13.54
CA VAL A 133 4.30 5.92 -14.34
C VAL A 133 3.99 7.05 -15.31
N VAL A 134 4.03 8.31 -14.83
CA VAL A 134 3.57 9.47 -15.62
C VAL A 134 4.70 10.27 -16.26
N GLY A 135 5.95 9.91 -15.98
CA GLY A 135 7.15 10.68 -16.38
C GLY A 135 7.48 11.81 -15.39
N THR A 136 8.69 12.36 -15.53
CA THR A 136 9.25 13.34 -14.60
C THR A 136 8.41 14.61 -14.51
N CYS A 137 8.09 15.04 -13.31
CA CYS A 137 7.28 16.24 -13.04
C CYS A 137 8.11 17.44 -12.58
N HIS A 138 9.43 17.31 -12.39
CA HIS A 138 10.33 18.37 -11.92
C HIS A 138 9.83 19.11 -10.66
N GLN A 139 9.06 18.40 -9.84
CA GLN A 139 8.40 18.94 -8.63
C GLN A 139 7.46 20.14 -8.89
N ASP A 140 6.98 20.31 -10.11
CA ASP A 140 6.01 21.32 -10.51
C ASP A 140 4.62 20.90 -10.05
N ASP A 141 4.00 21.72 -9.19
CA ASP A 141 2.70 21.42 -8.56
C ASP A 141 1.58 21.32 -9.60
N ALA A 142 1.58 22.18 -10.61
CA ALA A 142 0.57 22.16 -11.66
C ALA A 142 0.70 20.92 -12.54
N LEU A 143 1.92 20.51 -12.87
CA LEU A 143 2.19 19.32 -13.67
C LEU A 143 1.84 18.04 -12.89
N ILE A 144 2.18 17.97 -11.59
CA ILE A 144 1.80 16.85 -10.73
C ILE A 144 0.28 16.72 -10.67
N SER A 145 -0.43 17.82 -10.45
CA SER A 145 -1.89 17.83 -10.37
C SER A 145 -2.54 17.42 -11.69
N ALA A 146 -2.08 17.94 -12.81
CA ALA A 146 -2.61 17.57 -14.13
C ALA A 146 -2.44 16.07 -14.41
N ARG A 147 -1.25 15.52 -14.19
CA ARG A 147 -0.98 14.10 -14.42
C ARG A 147 -1.69 13.19 -13.42
N ALA A 148 -1.89 13.64 -12.17
CA ALA A 148 -2.69 12.91 -11.19
C ALA A 148 -4.16 12.83 -11.61
N ARG A 149 -4.71 13.91 -12.17
CA ARG A 149 -6.06 13.93 -12.76
C ARG A 149 -6.17 12.97 -13.94
N ASP A 150 -5.19 13.00 -14.86
CA ASP A 150 -5.15 12.05 -15.99
C ASP A 150 -5.15 10.58 -15.51
N LEU A 151 -4.44 10.28 -14.40
CA LEU A 151 -4.49 8.94 -13.80
C LEU A 151 -5.86 8.60 -13.21
N CYS A 152 -6.52 9.57 -12.55
CA CYS A 152 -7.88 9.37 -12.04
C CYS A 152 -8.83 9.00 -13.18
N ASP A 153 -8.78 9.73 -14.28
CA ASP A 153 -9.65 9.47 -15.43
C ASP A 153 -9.32 8.14 -16.12
N LYS A 154 -8.03 7.86 -16.29
CA LYS A 154 -7.56 6.66 -17.00
C LYS A 154 -7.87 5.36 -16.26
N HIS A 155 -7.77 5.35 -14.93
CA HIS A 155 -7.84 4.15 -14.11
C HIS A 155 -9.05 4.13 -13.15
N ASP A 156 -9.97 5.08 -13.30
CA ASP A 156 -11.18 5.17 -12.47
C ASP A 156 -10.86 5.34 -10.97
N PHE A 157 -9.79 6.10 -10.62
CA PHE A 157 -9.57 6.52 -9.25
C PHE A 157 -10.44 7.73 -8.89
N GLU A 158 -10.91 7.83 -7.66
CA GLU A 158 -11.57 9.05 -7.19
C GLU A 158 -10.55 10.14 -6.88
N ALA A 159 -9.37 9.75 -6.36
CA ALA A 159 -8.28 10.68 -6.06
C ALA A 159 -6.91 10.01 -6.09
N VAL A 160 -5.86 10.83 -6.27
CA VAL A 160 -4.44 10.45 -6.11
C VAL A 160 -3.78 11.42 -5.13
N LEU A 161 -3.10 10.89 -4.11
CA LEU A 161 -2.32 11.62 -3.12
C LEU A 161 -0.83 11.34 -3.35
N VAL A 162 -0.12 12.27 -3.97
CA VAL A 162 1.33 12.13 -4.20
C VAL A 162 2.09 12.64 -2.99
N THR A 163 2.86 11.76 -2.32
CA THR A 163 3.74 12.16 -1.22
C THR A 163 5.09 12.63 -1.75
N ARG A 164 5.63 13.75 -1.21
CA ARG A 164 6.74 14.52 -1.79
C ARG A 164 7.86 14.83 -0.78
N SER A 165 8.03 13.93 0.19
CA SER A 165 9.02 14.07 1.27
C SER A 165 8.93 15.42 1.98
N GLU A 166 10.02 16.20 2.02
CA GLU A 166 10.10 17.52 2.66
C GLU A 166 9.19 18.59 2.04
N ARG A 167 8.67 18.35 0.85
CA ARG A 167 7.70 19.24 0.18
C ARG A 167 6.24 18.93 0.54
N GLY A 168 6.01 17.96 1.41
CA GLY A 168 4.67 17.59 1.84
C GLY A 168 3.96 16.67 0.87
N MET A 169 2.74 17.00 0.47
CA MET A 169 1.93 16.14 -0.39
C MET A 169 0.97 16.94 -1.27
N THR A 170 0.58 16.35 -2.37
CA THR A 170 -0.41 16.89 -3.31
C THR A 170 -1.54 15.91 -3.47
N LEU A 171 -2.75 16.31 -3.10
CA LEU A 171 -3.99 15.56 -3.35
C LEU A 171 -4.67 16.14 -4.58
N GLN A 172 -4.97 15.29 -5.55
CA GLN A 172 -5.81 15.60 -6.70
C GLN A 172 -6.97 14.63 -6.76
N SER A 173 -8.18 15.13 -6.62
CA SER A 173 -9.40 14.37 -6.91
C SER A 173 -9.73 14.46 -8.40
N ARG A 174 -10.53 13.51 -8.89
CA ARG A 174 -11.03 13.54 -10.28
C ARG A 174 -11.77 14.84 -10.57
N GLU A 175 -12.65 15.23 -9.67
CA GLU A 175 -13.42 16.47 -9.75
C GLU A 175 -12.96 17.40 -8.62
N GLY A 176 -12.44 18.57 -8.97
CA GLY A 176 -12.05 19.57 -7.97
C GLY A 176 -10.64 20.14 -8.16
N GLU A 177 -10.36 21.16 -7.36
CA GLU A 177 -9.06 21.81 -7.34
C GLU A 177 -8.03 20.98 -6.56
N PRO A 178 -6.75 21.03 -6.93
CA PRO A 178 -5.71 20.34 -6.19
C PRO A 178 -5.50 20.96 -4.80
N LEU A 179 -5.18 20.11 -3.83
CA LEU A 179 -4.79 20.53 -2.49
C LEU A 179 -3.30 20.21 -2.27
N HIS A 180 -2.51 21.25 -2.02
CA HIS A 180 -1.10 21.12 -1.68
C HIS A 180 -0.91 21.34 -0.18
N LEU A 181 -0.41 20.32 0.51
CA LEU A 181 -0.15 20.36 1.94
C LEU A 181 1.36 20.38 2.18
N PRO A 182 1.92 21.43 2.80
CA PRO A 182 3.34 21.47 3.11
C PRO A 182 3.70 20.43 4.20
N ALA A 183 4.96 19.96 4.18
CA ALA A 183 5.46 19.16 5.27
C ALA A 183 5.58 20.01 6.54
N LEU A 184 5.06 19.51 7.65
CA LEU A 184 5.33 20.05 8.97
C LEU A 184 6.62 19.39 9.48
N ALA A 185 7.77 19.93 9.07
CA ALA A 185 9.05 19.45 9.56
C ALA A 185 9.15 19.71 11.07
N ARG A 186 9.10 18.65 11.88
CA ARG A 186 9.61 18.69 13.25
C ARG A 186 11.05 18.19 13.17
N GLU A 187 11.98 19.01 13.61
CA GLU A 187 13.32 18.53 13.84
C GLU A 187 13.25 17.38 14.87
N VAL A 188 13.60 16.18 14.41
CA VAL A 188 13.78 15.02 15.30
C VAL A 188 15.25 15.02 15.68
N PHE A 189 15.54 15.45 16.91
CA PHE A 189 16.87 15.35 17.50
C PHE A 189 17.21 13.93 17.92
#